data_f49b07fdcc226a138f101c57a85d3e16
#
_entry.id   f49b07fdcc226a138f101c57a85d3e16
#
_cell.length_a   1.000
_cell.length_b   1.000
_cell.length_c   1.000
_cell.angle_alpha   90.00
_cell.angle_beta   90.00
_cell.angle_gamma   90.00
#
_symmetry.space_group_name_H-M   'P 1'
#
loop_
_entity.id
_entity.type
_entity.pdbx_description
1 polymer ?
#
loop_
_entity_poly.entity_id
_entity_poly.type
_entity_poly.pdbx_seq_one_letter_code
_entity_poly.pdbx_strand_id
1 'polypeptide(L)'
;SEVILNSILPEGTNVDAFINQQVEGSLRPWNLFFFNHDPANELRKITIPVLSLIGTNDVQVPPGLNHPPIRQALEDAGNKNFIIKELPGLNHMFQESETGSIMEYAEIEQTFSPIALDKIARWIISPSEVQ
;
A
#
# COMPACT_ATOMS: atom_id res chain seq x y z
N SER A 1 -21.25 -6.70 10.49
CA SER A 1 -22.55 -6.70 11.15
C SER A 1 -22.53 -5.72 12.33
N GLU A 2 -23.70 -5.26 12.77
CA GLU A 2 -23.88 -4.33 13.90
C GLU A 2 -23.13 -4.75 15.19
N VAL A 3 -23.06 -6.04 15.44
CA VAL A 3 -22.37 -6.61 16.62
C VAL A 3 -20.89 -6.24 16.64
N ILE A 4 -20.22 -6.29 15.49
CA ILE A 4 -18.80 -5.94 15.38
C ILE A 4 -18.61 -4.43 15.53
N LEU A 5 -19.46 -3.61 14.89
CA LEU A 5 -19.39 -2.15 15.01
C LEU A 5 -19.60 -1.67 16.43
N ASN A 6 -20.56 -2.25 17.15
CA ASN A 6 -20.82 -1.94 18.55
C ASN A 6 -19.66 -2.29 19.50
N SER A 7 -18.78 -3.24 19.09
CA SER A 7 -17.62 -3.63 19.91
C SER A 7 -16.39 -2.73 19.70
N ILE A 8 -16.34 -1.98 18.59
CA ILE A 8 -15.19 -1.13 18.22
C ILE A 8 -15.48 0.37 18.31
N LEU A 9 -16.75 0.76 18.32
CA LEU A 9 -17.15 2.16 18.46
C LEU A 9 -17.32 2.55 19.93
N PRO A 10 -17.08 3.82 20.29
CA PRO A 10 -17.32 4.32 21.63
C PRO A 10 -18.76 4.05 22.09
N GLU A 11 -18.93 3.78 23.39
CA GLU A 11 -20.25 3.54 24.01
C GLU A 11 -21.18 4.73 23.75
N GLY A 12 -22.42 4.44 23.34
CA GLY A 12 -23.42 5.46 23.01
C GLY A 12 -23.33 6.01 21.58
N THR A 13 -22.42 5.49 20.74
CA THR A 13 -22.38 5.89 19.33
C THR A 13 -23.65 5.44 18.60
N ASN A 14 -24.31 6.36 17.91
CA ASN A 14 -25.39 6.00 16.99
C ASN A 14 -24.80 5.36 15.72
N VAL A 15 -24.91 4.04 15.63
CA VAL A 15 -24.31 3.23 14.55
C VAL A 15 -24.86 3.63 13.19
N ASP A 16 -26.14 3.88 13.06
CA ASP A 16 -26.76 4.29 11.78
C ASP A 16 -26.25 5.64 11.32
N ALA A 17 -26.16 6.60 12.23
CA ALA A 17 -25.61 7.92 11.91
C ALA A 17 -24.13 7.82 11.51
N PHE A 18 -23.34 6.97 12.20
CA PHE A 18 -21.96 6.72 11.84
C PHE A 18 -21.84 6.10 10.44
N ILE A 19 -22.63 5.05 10.15
CA ILE A 19 -22.62 4.39 8.84
C ILE A 19 -23.00 5.39 7.75
N ASN A 20 -24.07 6.17 7.94
CA ASN A 20 -24.51 7.17 6.96
C ASN A 20 -23.43 8.22 6.70
N GLN A 21 -22.75 8.69 7.73
CA GLN A 21 -21.63 9.63 7.60
C GLN A 21 -20.46 9.02 6.79
N GLN A 22 -20.13 7.73 7.01
CA GLN A 22 -19.08 7.05 6.24
C GLN A 22 -19.49 6.89 4.77
N VAL A 23 -20.74 6.51 4.50
CA VAL A 23 -21.28 6.38 3.14
C VAL A 23 -21.27 7.72 2.42
N GLU A 24 -21.80 8.78 3.04
CA GLU A 24 -21.77 10.13 2.46
C GLU A 24 -20.34 10.61 2.20
N GLY A 25 -19.43 10.34 3.13
CA GLY A 25 -18.01 10.64 2.96
C GLY A 25 -17.42 9.92 1.74
N SER A 26 -17.75 8.64 1.56
CA SER A 26 -17.26 7.80 0.45
C SER A 26 -17.83 8.25 -0.90
N LEU A 27 -19.01 8.86 -0.93
CA LEU A 27 -19.66 9.36 -2.14
C LEU A 27 -19.18 10.76 -2.57
N ARG A 28 -18.25 11.38 -1.83
CA ARG A 28 -17.67 12.66 -2.25
C ARG A 28 -16.92 12.53 -3.57
N PRO A 29 -16.93 13.56 -4.44
CA PRO A 29 -16.33 13.49 -5.78
C PRO A 29 -14.88 12.99 -5.79
N TRP A 30 -14.06 13.41 -4.83
CA TRP A 30 -12.68 12.94 -4.69
C TRP A 30 -12.59 11.42 -4.44
N ASN A 31 -13.38 10.90 -3.50
CA ASN A 31 -13.37 9.47 -3.18
C ASN A 31 -13.91 8.64 -4.34
N LEU A 32 -14.97 9.11 -5.02
CA LEU A 32 -15.47 8.45 -6.22
C LEU A 32 -14.42 8.44 -7.34
N PHE A 33 -13.70 9.53 -7.55
CA PHE A 33 -12.58 9.57 -8.49
C PHE A 33 -11.49 8.57 -8.10
N PHE A 34 -11.08 8.57 -6.84
CA PHE A 34 -10.04 7.67 -6.31
C PHE A 34 -10.41 6.19 -6.48
N PHE A 35 -11.64 5.81 -6.12
CA PHE A 35 -12.10 4.43 -6.24
C PHE A 35 -12.29 3.95 -7.69
N ASN A 36 -12.58 4.87 -8.61
CA ASN A 36 -12.72 4.54 -10.02
C ASN A 36 -11.42 4.70 -10.82
N HIS A 37 -10.38 5.27 -10.21
CA HIS A 37 -9.10 5.45 -10.87
C HIS A 37 -8.35 4.11 -10.96
N ASP A 38 -8.01 3.69 -12.18
CA ASP A 38 -7.14 2.56 -12.42
C ASP A 38 -5.69 3.04 -12.63
N PRO A 39 -4.81 2.89 -11.64
CA PRO A 39 -3.42 3.34 -11.76
C PRO A 39 -2.62 2.58 -12.82
N ALA A 40 -3.05 1.39 -13.22
CA ALA A 40 -2.40 0.62 -14.29
C ALA A 40 -2.41 1.37 -15.62
N ASN A 41 -3.44 2.19 -15.89
CA ASN A 41 -3.50 3.02 -17.09
C ASN A 41 -2.39 4.07 -17.15
N GLU A 42 -1.94 4.58 -16.00
CA GLU A 42 -0.82 5.50 -15.94
C GLU A 42 0.52 4.75 -15.97
N LEU A 43 0.62 3.61 -15.31
CA LEU A 43 1.82 2.77 -15.34
C LEU A 43 2.17 2.30 -16.76
N ARG A 44 1.17 2.04 -17.61
CA ARG A 44 1.37 1.69 -19.03
C ARG A 44 2.03 2.79 -19.87
N LYS A 45 2.18 4.01 -19.33
CA LYS A 45 2.84 5.14 -19.99
C LYS A 45 4.27 5.36 -19.48
N ILE A 46 4.71 4.62 -18.45
CA ILE A 46 5.99 4.86 -17.76
C ILE A 46 7.10 4.06 -18.43
N THR A 47 8.09 4.78 -18.97
CA THR A 47 9.28 4.19 -19.63
C THR A 47 10.58 4.48 -18.88
N ILE A 48 10.54 5.30 -17.83
CA ILE A 48 11.69 5.56 -16.94
C ILE A 48 11.91 4.40 -15.97
N PRO A 49 13.08 4.30 -15.31
CA PRO A 49 13.33 3.28 -14.29
C PRO A 49 12.29 3.32 -13.17
N VAL A 50 11.83 2.15 -12.73
CA VAL A 50 10.83 2.01 -11.65
C VAL A 50 11.33 1.03 -10.60
N LEU A 51 11.23 1.42 -9.32
CA LEU A 51 11.36 0.53 -8.18
C LEU A 51 10.02 0.44 -7.46
N SER A 52 9.46 -0.77 -7.39
CA SER A 52 8.25 -1.08 -6.62
C SER A 52 8.62 -1.97 -5.43
N LEU A 53 8.39 -1.50 -4.23
CA LEU A 53 8.64 -2.22 -2.99
C LEU A 53 7.34 -2.37 -2.21
N ILE A 54 7.08 -3.57 -1.69
CA ILE A 54 5.96 -3.82 -0.77
C ILE A 54 6.47 -4.78 0.31
N GLY A 55 6.07 -4.54 1.55
CA GLY A 55 6.38 -5.46 2.65
C GLY A 55 5.58 -6.76 2.56
N THR A 56 6.16 -7.90 2.95
CA THR A 56 5.41 -9.17 2.95
C THR A 56 4.27 -9.19 3.97
N ASN A 57 4.37 -8.36 5.01
CA ASN A 57 3.35 -8.18 6.05
C ASN A 57 2.45 -6.96 5.77
N ASP A 58 2.48 -6.41 4.55
CA ASP A 58 1.57 -5.33 4.17
C ASP A 58 0.16 -5.90 3.92
N VAL A 59 -0.71 -5.72 4.92
CA VAL A 59 -2.13 -6.15 4.85
C VAL A 59 -3.03 -5.11 4.20
N GLN A 60 -2.57 -3.87 4.03
CA GLN A 60 -3.33 -2.78 3.40
C GLN A 60 -3.16 -2.80 1.88
N VAL A 61 -1.93 -3.06 1.41
CA VAL A 61 -1.58 -3.20 -0.01
C VAL A 61 -0.82 -4.51 -0.21
N PRO A 62 -1.50 -5.67 -0.13
CA PRO A 62 -0.85 -6.97 -0.19
C PRO A 62 -0.06 -7.18 -1.48
N PRO A 63 1.21 -7.64 -1.41
CA PRO A 63 2.08 -7.77 -2.58
C PRO A 63 1.49 -8.71 -3.64
N GLY A 64 0.87 -9.81 -3.23
CA GLY A 64 0.27 -10.78 -4.14
C GLY A 64 -0.88 -10.22 -5.00
N LEU A 65 -1.54 -9.14 -4.58
CA LEU A 65 -2.60 -8.47 -5.32
C LEU A 65 -2.09 -7.30 -6.15
N ASN A 66 -0.99 -6.66 -5.73
CA ASN A 66 -0.54 -5.40 -6.33
C ASN A 66 0.68 -5.57 -7.25
N HIS A 67 1.65 -6.41 -6.91
CA HIS A 67 2.83 -6.62 -7.76
C HIS A 67 2.52 -7.19 -9.15
N PRO A 68 1.61 -8.18 -9.32
CA PRO A 68 1.29 -8.71 -10.66
C PRO A 68 0.73 -7.64 -11.62
N PRO A 69 -0.28 -6.84 -11.26
CA PRO A 69 -0.78 -5.81 -12.18
C PRO A 69 0.21 -4.67 -12.43
N ILE A 70 1.06 -4.31 -11.46
CA ILE A 70 2.15 -3.34 -11.65
C ILE A 70 3.13 -3.87 -12.70
N ARG A 71 3.58 -5.12 -12.57
CA ARG A 71 4.47 -5.77 -13.53
C ARG A 71 3.87 -5.76 -14.92
N GLN A 72 2.64 -6.24 -15.06
CA GLN A 72 1.96 -6.32 -16.34
C GLN A 72 1.86 -4.95 -17.02
N ALA A 73 1.48 -3.91 -16.25
CA ALA A 73 1.35 -2.57 -16.79
C ALA A 73 2.69 -1.99 -17.29
N LEU A 74 3.79 -2.25 -16.58
CA LEU A 74 5.13 -1.81 -16.99
C LEU A 74 5.63 -2.60 -18.22
N GLU A 75 5.34 -3.90 -18.30
CA GLU A 75 5.63 -4.72 -19.48
C GLU A 75 4.84 -4.26 -20.69
N ASP A 76 3.54 -3.96 -20.53
CA ASP A 76 2.68 -3.39 -21.57
C ASP A 76 3.20 -2.02 -22.08
N ALA A 77 3.82 -1.23 -21.20
CA ALA A 77 4.51 0.02 -21.55
C ALA A 77 5.80 -0.22 -22.37
N GLY A 78 6.25 -1.46 -22.53
CA GLY A 78 7.57 -1.79 -23.08
C GLY A 78 8.73 -1.42 -22.17
N ASN A 79 8.47 -1.09 -20.91
CA ASN A 79 9.51 -0.77 -19.93
C ASN A 79 10.29 -2.04 -19.58
N LYS A 80 11.61 -2.00 -19.78
CA LYS A 80 12.52 -3.10 -19.44
C LYS A 80 13.38 -2.78 -18.21
N ASN A 81 13.17 -1.59 -17.62
CA ASN A 81 14.00 -1.08 -16.55
C ASN A 81 13.17 -0.88 -15.27
N PHE A 82 12.68 -1.99 -14.73
CA PHE A 82 11.94 -1.96 -13.46
C PHE A 82 12.33 -3.11 -12.54
N ILE A 83 12.22 -2.86 -11.26
CA ILE A 83 12.42 -3.81 -10.17
C ILE A 83 11.15 -3.87 -9.35
N ILE A 84 10.64 -5.08 -9.13
CA ILE A 84 9.51 -5.34 -8.24
C ILE A 84 10.00 -6.30 -7.17
N LYS A 85 9.96 -5.88 -5.91
CA LYS A 85 10.51 -6.65 -4.82
C LYS A 85 9.66 -6.60 -3.56
N GLU A 86 9.51 -7.74 -2.93
CA GLU A 86 8.91 -7.87 -1.61
C GLU A 86 10.00 -7.75 -0.55
N LEU A 87 9.69 -7.04 0.53
CA LEU A 87 10.58 -6.87 1.67
C LEU A 87 10.06 -7.71 2.84
N PRO A 88 10.79 -8.79 3.21
CA PRO A 88 10.34 -9.73 4.24
C PRO A 88 10.08 -9.06 5.58
N GLY A 89 8.93 -9.39 6.21
CA GLY A 89 8.58 -8.96 7.56
C GLY A 89 8.20 -7.49 7.70
N LEU A 90 8.14 -6.71 6.60
CA LEU A 90 7.78 -5.30 6.69
C LEU A 90 6.28 -5.10 6.47
N ASN A 91 5.69 -4.16 7.24
CA ASN A 91 4.31 -3.72 7.12
C ASN A 91 4.14 -2.60 6.07
N HIS A 92 2.96 -2.02 5.98
CA HIS A 92 2.64 -0.92 5.05
C HIS A 92 3.49 0.35 5.26
N MET A 93 3.93 0.60 6.48
CA MET A 93 4.80 1.73 6.84
C MET A 93 6.30 1.41 6.65
N PHE A 94 6.62 0.24 6.08
CA PHE A 94 7.98 -0.28 5.99
C PHE A 94 8.66 -0.43 7.36
N GLN A 95 7.90 -0.78 8.39
CA GLN A 95 8.39 -1.14 9.72
C GLN A 95 8.45 -2.66 9.84
N GLU A 96 9.41 -3.18 10.60
CA GLU A 96 9.44 -4.59 10.98
C GLU A 96 8.24 -4.90 11.89
N SER A 97 7.43 -5.87 11.50
CA SER A 97 6.19 -6.22 12.18
C SER A 97 5.96 -7.73 12.18
N GLU A 98 5.21 -8.22 13.16
CA GLU A 98 4.87 -9.65 13.25
C GLU A 98 3.68 -10.01 12.38
N THR A 99 2.62 -9.19 12.40
CA THR A 99 1.35 -9.48 11.73
C THR A 99 1.01 -8.51 10.60
N GLY A 100 1.63 -7.31 10.59
CA GLY A 100 1.30 -6.21 9.68
C GLY A 100 0.02 -5.47 10.03
N SER A 101 -0.61 -5.81 11.18
CA SER A 101 -1.81 -5.13 11.65
C SER A 101 -1.55 -3.65 11.91
N ILE A 102 -2.51 -2.79 11.54
CA ILE A 102 -2.48 -1.37 11.87
C ILE A 102 -2.45 -1.13 13.39
N MET A 103 -2.90 -2.11 14.19
CA MET A 103 -2.87 -2.03 15.66
C MET A 103 -1.45 -2.09 16.22
N GLU A 104 -0.48 -2.64 15.48
CA GLU A 104 0.92 -2.69 15.88
C GLU A 104 1.62 -1.33 15.74
N TYR A 105 1.11 -0.41 14.91
CA TYR A 105 1.79 0.85 14.59
C TYR A 105 2.10 1.71 15.82
N ALA A 106 1.23 1.69 16.83
CA ALA A 106 1.44 2.44 18.06
C ALA A 106 2.51 1.83 18.99
N GLU A 107 2.88 0.56 18.78
CA GLU A 107 3.81 -0.20 19.60
C GLU A 107 5.20 -0.30 18.95
N ILE A 108 5.28 -0.10 17.63
CA ILE A 108 6.53 -0.17 16.88
C ILE A 108 7.28 1.17 16.99
N GLU A 109 8.44 1.17 17.66
CA GLU A 109 9.30 2.36 17.77
C GLU A 109 10.01 2.71 16.46
N GLN A 110 10.21 1.73 15.58
CA GLN A 110 10.89 1.92 14.31
C GLN A 110 10.06 2.81 13.37
N THR A 111 10.61 3.93 12.92
CA THR A 111 9.95 4.80 11.96
C THR A 111 9.95 4.21 10.56
N PHE A 112 11.07 3.59 10.14
CA PHE A 112 11.25 3.02 8.81
C PHE A 112 12.40 2.02 8.84
N SER A 113 12.25 0.87 8.17
CA SER A 113 13.29 -0.16 8.18
C SER A 113 14.56 0.28 7.45
N PRO A 114 15.76 0.11 8.08
CA PRO A 114 17.02 0.35 7.41
C PRO A 114 17.22 -0.48 6.13
N ILE A 115 16.60 -1.68 6.07
CA ILE A 115 16.65 -2.54 4.88
C ILE A 115 15.96 -1.88 3.70
N ALA A 116 14.79 -1.28 3.93
CA ALA A 116 14.06 -0.57 2.89
C ALA A 116 14.79 0.71 2.46
N LEU A 117 15.34 1.47 3.42
CA LEU A 117 16.16 2.66 3.13
C LEU A 117 17.41 2.33 2.30
N ASP A 118 18.16 1.30 2.66
CA ASP A 118 19.34 0.85 1.91
C ASP A 118 18.97 0.46 0.47
N LYS A 119 17.87 -0.28 0.32
CA LYS A 119 17.38 -0.70 -1.00
C LYS A 119 17.04 0.49 -1.89
N ILE A 120 16.31 1.47 -1.35
CA ILE A 120 15.94 2.70 -2.06
C ILE A 120 17.20 3.52 -2.40
N ALA A 121 18.11 3.71 -1.43
CA ALA A 121 19.32 4.49 -1.63
C ALA A 121 20.23 3.89 -2.71
N ARG A 122 20.46 2.58 -2.66
CA ARG A 122 21.25 1.88 -3.70
C ARG A 122 20.61 2.02 -5.07
N TRP A 123 19.30 1.85 -5.16
CA TRP A 123 18.62 1.98 -6.45
C TRP A 123 18.69 3.40 -7.02
N ILE A 124 18.62 4.44 -6.18
CA ILE A 124 18.78 5.84 -6.62
C ILE A 124 20.20 6.09 -7.16
N ILE A 125 21.22 5.54 -6.47
CA ILE A 125 22.63 5.73 -6.84
C ILE A 125 23.00 4.91 -8.09
N SER A 126 22.54 3.68 -8.17
CA SER A 126 22.90 2.73 -9.24
C SER A 126 21.68 1.87 -9.63
N PRO A 127 20.72 2.41 -10.41
CA PRO A 127 19.48 1.68 -10.75
C PRO A 127 19.69 0.33 -11.44
N SER A 128 20.84 0.11 -12.07
CA SER A 128 21.19 -1.12 -12.80
C SER A 128 21.81 -2.21 -11.91
N GLU A 129 22.23 -1.91 -10.69
CA GLU A 129 22.96 -2.85 -9.82
C GLU A 129 22.06 -3.54 -8.77
N VAL A 130 20.81 -3.16 -8.64
CA VAL A 130 19.85 -3.68 -7.64
C VAL A 130 18.93 -4.70 -8.29
N GLN A 131 19.50 -5.79 -8.83
CA GLN A 131 18.73 -6.95 -9.29
C GLN A 131 18.45 -7.94 -8.17
#